data_f0e1a2c348c3f3c40594837231ec5568
#
_entry.id   f0e1a2c348c3f3c40594837231ec5568
#
_cell.length_a   1.000
_cell.length_b   1.000
_cell.length_c   1.000
_cell.angle_alpha   90.00
_cell.angle_beta   90.00
_cell.angle_gamma   90.00
#
_symmetry.space_group_name_H-M   'P 1'
#
loop_
_entity.id
_entity.type
_entity.pdbx_description
1 polymer ?
#
loop_
_entity_poly.entity_id
_entity_poly.type
_entity_poly.pdbx_seq_one_letter_code
_entity_poly.pdbx_strand_id
1 'polypeptide(L)'
;MAVKKIPNKNRKIAVVGTGAIGSSIGADLTRAGHDVTLIDQWPSHVRAMKTNGLQIQFKDGSQFQVPVKALNLCAMSSEQLEFDIVFLACKSNDTRWMAEFIKPWLKADGFVVGAQNGMNDDAIASIVGRNRVVGCVVELQ
;
A
#
# COMPACT_ATOMS: atom_id res chain seq x y z
N MET A 1 -28.97 -10.55 9.14
CA MET A 1 -28.65 -9.60 8.07
C MET A 1 -27.47 -10.14 7.27
N ALA A 2 -27.69 -10.59 6.05
CA ALA A 2 -26.60 -11.11 5.23
C ALA A 2 -25.71 -9.94 4.79
N VAL A 3 -24.46 -9.93 5.23
CA VAL A 3 -23.45 -9.02 4.71
C VAL A 3 -23.30 -9.32 3.22
N LYS A 4 -23.77 -8.41 2.39
CA LYS A 4 -23.62 -8.52 0.95
C LYS A 4 -22.13 -8.57 0.65
N LYS A 5 -21.62 -9.75 0.32
CA LYS A 5 -20.26 -9.94 -0.18
C LYS A 5 -20.12 -9.01 -1.39
N ILE A 6 -19.37 -7.95 -1.24
CA ILE A 6 -19.02 -7.07 -2.37
C ILE A 6 -17.90 -7.81 -3.12
N PRO A 7 -18.17 -8.45 -4.25
CA PRO A 7 -17.13 -9.09 -5.03
C PRO A 7 -16.46 -8.01 -5.85
N ASN A 8 -15.40 -7.40 -5.34
CA ASN A 8 -14.65 -6.45 -6.14
C ASN A 8 -13.20 -6.91 -6.26
N LYS A 9 -12.99 -8.05 -6.92
CA LYS A 9 -11.67 -8.56 -7.30
C LYS A 9 -10.95 -7.69 -8.35
N ASN A 10 -11.59 -6.63 -8.86
CA ASN A 10 -11.07 -5.82 -9.95
C ASN A 10 -10.48 -4.47 -9.50
N ARG A 11 -10.39 -4.22 -8.20
CA ARG A 11 -9.77 -2.99 -7.71
C ARG A 11 -8.26 -3.10 -7.75
N LYS A 12 -7.61 -2.05 -8.28
CA LYS A 12 -6.17 -1.91 -8.27
C LYS A 12 -5.74 -1.23 -6.98
N ILE A 13 -4.88 -1.90 -6.24
CA ILE A 13 -4.41 -1.47 -4.93
C ILE A 13 -2.93 -1.15 -5.00
N ALA A 14 -2.54 -0.01 -4.46
CA ALA A 14 -1.14 0.31 -4.19
C ALA A 14 -0.84 0.23 -2.70
N VAL A 15 0.33 -0.25 -2.36
CA VAL A 15 0.91 -0.12 -1.02
C VAL A 15 2.18 0.69 -1.14
N VAL A 16 2.18 1.89 -0.59
CA VAL A 16 3.29 2.85 -0.65
C VAL A 16 4.05 2.82 0.68
N GLY A 17 5.30 2.43 0.61
CA GLY A 17 6.13 2.12 1.76
C GLY A 17 6.02 0.63 2.14
N THR A 18 7.09 -0.11 1.91
CA THR A 18 7.15 -1.56 2.11
C THR A 18 8.08 -1.94 3.26
N GLY A 19 7.94 -1.22 4.37
CA GLY A 19 8.47 -1.63 5.66
C GLY A 19 7.66 -2.81 6.24
N ALA A 20 7.78 -3.08 7.53
CA ALA A 20 7.10 -4.22 8.15
C ALA A 20 5.56 -4.20 7.94
N ILE A 21 4.93 -3.05 8.14
CA ILE A 21 3.47 -2.89 8.00
C ILE A 21 3.06 -3.03 6.53
N GLY A 22 3.68 -2.25 5.64
CA GLY A 22 3.33 -2.26 4.21
C GLY A 22 3.59 -3.61 3.56
N SER A 23 4.67 -4.28 3.92
CA SER A 23 4.98 -5.64 3.46
C SER A 23 3.92 -6.64 3.91
N SER A 24 3.50 -6.60 5.17
CA SER A 24 2.46 -7.50 5.69
C SER A 24 1.13 -7.28 4.98
N ILE A 25 0.68 -6.02 4.85
CA ILE A 25 -0.56 -5.68 4.14
C ILE A 25 -0.49 -6.15 2.69
N GLY A 26 0.60 -5.81 1.99
CA GLY A 26 0.78 -6.16 0.58
C GLY A 26 0.84 -7.66 0.32
N ALA A 27 1.53 -8.41 1.19
CA ALA A 27 1.63 -9.84 1.09
C ALA A 27 0.27 -10.53 1.31
N ASP A 28 -0.46 -10.14 2.34
CA ASP A 28 -1.76 -10.74 2.65
C ASP A 28 -2.81 -10.44 1.57
N LEU A 29 -2.86 -9.21 1.09
CA LEU A 29 -3.76 -8.83 0.00
C LEU A 29 -3.42 -9.58 -1.31
N THR A 30 -2.13 -9.74 -1.61
CA THR A 30 -1.68 -10.50 -2.78
C THR A 30 -2.06 -11.98 -2.66
N ARG A 31 -1.85 -12.59 -1.49
CA ARG A 31 -2.29 -13.97 -1.21
C ARG A 31 -3.79 -14.16 -1.33
N ALA A 32 -4.56 -13.15 -0.95
CA ALA A 32 -6.02 -13.16 -1.08
C ALA A 32 -6.51 -13.00 -2.54
N GLY A 33 -5.59 -12.78 -3.49
CA GLY A 33 -5.90 -12.69 -4.92
C GLY A 33 -6.28 -11.30 -5.41
N HIS A 34 -5.93 -10.25 -4.65
CA HIS A 34 -6.12 -8.86 -5.09
C HIS A 34 -5.00 -8.42 -6.05
N ASP A 35 -5.32 -7.45 -6.90
CA ASP A 35 -4.34 -6.79 -7.78
C ASP A 35 -3.58 -5.71 -7.00
N VAL A 36 -2.41 -6.07 -6.48
CA VAL A 36 -1.61 -5.23 -5.59
C VAL A 36 -0.28 -4.87 -6.24
N THR A 37 0.08 -3.60 -6.19
CA THR A 37 1.40 -3.10 -6.56
C THR A 37 2.08 -2.49 -5.32
N LEU A 38 3.24 -3.01 -4.98
CA LEU A 38 4.08 -2.48 -3.90
C LEU A 38 4.99 -1.38 -4.46
N ILE A 39 5.03 -0.25 -3.80
CA ILE A 39 5.81 0.92 -4.22
C ILE A 39 6.75 1.33 -3.10
N ASP A 40 8.04 1.38 -3.39
CA ASP A 40 9.05 1.74 -2.40
C ASP A 40 10.17 2.61 -2.99
N GLN A 41 10.77 3.43 -2.15
CA GLN A 41 11.85 4.33 -2.53
C GLN A 41 13.22 3.64 -2.64
N TRP A 42 13.38 2.45 -2.05
CA TRP A 42 14.67 1.75 -1.98
C TRP A 42 14.84 0.77 -3.15
N PRO A 43 15.67 1.09 -4.16
CA PRO A 43 15.79 0.25 -5.37
C PRO A 43 16.28 -1.18 -5.09
N SER A 44 17.16 -1.37 -4.11
CA SER A 44 17.65 -2.69 -3.73
C SER A 44 16.54 -3.57 -3.15
N HIS A 45 15.69 -2.99 -2.30
CA HIS A 45 14.54 -3.69 -1.73
C HIS A 45 13.51 -4.05 -2.81
N VAL A 46 13.22 -3.13 -3.72
CA VAL A 46 12.32 -3.39 -4.85
C VAL A 46 12.86 -4.50 -5.75
N ARG A 47 14.16 -4.51 -6.05
CA ARG A 47 14.79 -5.60 -6.81
C ARG A 47 14.65 -6.96 -6.10
N ALA A 48 14.89 -6.99 -4.80
CA ALA A 48 14.75 -8.21 -4.01
C ALA A 48 13.32 -8.74 -4.06
N MET A 49 12.32 -7.89 -3.90
CA MET A 49 10.91 -8.26 -4.01
C MET A 49 10.54 -8.79 -5.40
N LYS A 50 11.04 -8.16 -6.47
CA LYS A 50 10.80 -8.62 -7.84
C LYS A 50 11.41 -9.98 -8.13
N THR A 51 12.61 -10.23 -7.60
CA THR A 51 13.36 -11.46 -7.88
C THR A 51 12.88 -12.64 -7.04
N ASN A 52 12.69 -12.40 -5.74
CA ASN A 52 12.46 -13.45 -4.75
C ASN A 52 11.01 -13.49 -4.24
N GLY A 53 10.18 -12.52 -4.60
CA GLY A 53 8.90 -12.29 -3.93
C GLY A 53 9.10 -11.66 -2.55
N LEU A 54 8.01 -11.55 -1.81
CA LEU A 54 7.98 -11.00 -0.48
C LEU A 54 7.89 -12.13 0.55
N GLN A 55 8.84 -12.17 1.47
CA GLN A 55 8.87 -13.12 2.57
C GLN A 55 8.40 -12.47 3.85
N ILE A 56 7.42 -13.05 4.49
CA ILE A 56 6.90 -12.63 5.80
C ILE A 56 7.26 -13.71 6.83
N GLN A 57 7.90 -13.28 7.90
CA GLN A 57 8.23 -14.14 9.04
C GLN A 57 7.51 -13.62 10.28
N PHE A 58 6.83 -14.50 10.97
CA PHE A 58 6.12 -14.21 12.21
C PHE A 58 6.99 -14.49 13.45
N LYS A 59 6.60 -13.94 14.59
CA LYS A 59 7.29 -14.14 15.87
C LYS A 59 7.35 -15.59 16.31
N ASP A 60 6.36 -16.38 15.95
CA ASP A 60 6.29 -17.83 16.25
C ASP A 60 7.22 -18.69 15.37
N GLY A 61 7.98 -18.04 14.47
CA GLY A 61 8.88 -18.70 13.53
C GLY A 61 8.21 -19.19 12.24
N SER A 62 6.88 -19.10 12.14
CA SER A 62 6.19 -19.41 10.88
C SER A 62 6.53 -18.35 9.83
N GLN A 63 6.53 -18.78 8.57
CA GLN A 63 6.85 -17.86 7.46
C GLN A 63 6.10 -18.29 6.20
N PHE A 64 5.89 -17.34 5.32
CA PHE A 64 5.44 -17.59 3.96
C PHE A 64 6.12 -16.65 2.98
N GLN A 65 6.08 -17.01 1.71
CA GLN A 65 6.61 -16.23 0.62
C GLN A 65 5.56 -16.11 -0.47
N VAL A 66 5.42 -14.94 -1.07
CA VAL A 66 4.46 -14.66 -2.12
C VAL A 66 5.11 -13.84 -3.24
N PRO A 67 4.91 -14.20 -4.51
CA PRO A 67 5.29 -13.34 -5.63
C PRO A 67 4.50 -12.05 -5.61
N VAL A 68 5.16 -10.92 -5.84
CA VAL A 68 4.54 -9.58 -5.79
C VAL A 68 4.93 -8.74 -7.00
N LYS A 69 4.10 -7.77 -7.34
CA LYS A 69 4.44 -6.67 -8.24
C LYS A 69 5.07 -5.56 -7.39
N ALA A 70 6.26 -5.12 -7.75
CA ALA A 70 6.95 -4.07 -7.03
C ALA A 70 7.55 -3.05 -7.99
N LEU A 71 7.46 -1.77 -7.63
CA LEU A 71 7.99 -0.66 -8.39
C LEU A 71 8.75 0.31 -7.48
N ASN A 72 9.86 0.85 -7.97
CA ASN A 72 10.45 2.01 -7.32
C ASN A 72 9.78 3.31 -7.80
N LEU A 73 10.03 4.41 -7.12
CA LEU A 73 9.39 5.68 -7.42
C LEU A 73 9.66 6.14 -8.86
N CYS A 74 10.86 5.94 -9.38
CA CYS A 74 11.23 6.36 -10.74
C CYS A 74 10.47 5.57 -11.80
N ALA A 75 10.20 4.29 -11.56
CA ALA A 75 9.48 3.43 -12.51
C ALA A 75 8.01 3.82 -12.66
N MET A 76 7.42 4.49 -11.67
CA MET A 76 6.02 4.92 -11.71
C MET A 76 5.70 5.82 -12.90
N SER A 77 6.62 6.69 -13.30
CA SER A 77 6.42 7.61 -14.43
C SER A 77 6.36 6.92 -15.78
N SER A 78 6.87 5.69 -15.88
CA SER A 78 6.87 4.89 -17.11
C SER A 78 5.66 3.96 -17.22
N GLU A 79 4.87 3.86 -16.16
CA GLU A 79 3.75 2.93 -16.08
C GLU A 79 2.42 3.69 -16.18
N GLN A 80 1.52 3.18 -16.99
CA GLN A 80 0.13 3.68 -17.04
C GLN A 80 -0.69 3.00 -15.93
N LEU A 81 -0.56 3.50 -14.73
CA LEU A 81 -1.22 2.96 -13.54
C LEU A 81 -2.26 3.95 -13.01
N GLU A 82 -3.36 3.40 -12.55
CA GLU A 82 -4.37 4.11 -11.76
C GLU A 82 -4.85 3.19 -10.64
N PHE A 83 -4.90 3.72 -9.42
CA PHE A 83 -5.28 2.96 -8.24
C PHE A 83 -6.64 3.37 -7.68
N ASP A 84 -7.44 2.38 -7.32
CA ASP A 84 -8.70 2.56 -6.60
C ASP A 84 -8.45 2.80 -5.11
N ILE A 85 -7.45 2.11 -4.55
CA ILE A 85 -7.09 2.16 -3.14
C ILE A 85 -5.58 2.28 -3.01
N VAL A 86 -5.14 3.21 -2.19
CA VAL A 86 -3.73 3.38 -1.83
C VAL A 86 -3.58 3.22 -0.32
N PHE A 87 -2.82 2.22 0.11
CA PHE A 87 -2.34 2.13 1.49
C PHE A 87 -1.05 2.91 1.62
N LEU A 88 -1.06 3.94 2.45
CA LEU A 88 0.12 4.72 2.77
C LEU A 88 0.70 4.18 4.08
N ALA A 89 1.77 3.40 3.96
CA ALA A 89 2.40 2.65 5.07
C ALA A 89 3.86 3.09 5.33
N CYS A 90 4.22 4.27 4.88
CA CYS A 90 5.50 4.89 5.16
C CYS A 90 5.57 5.44 6.60
N LYS A 91 6.74 5.83 7.05
CA LYS A 91 6.88 6.52 8.34
C LYS A 91 6.23 7.91 8.28
N SER A 92 5.76 8.41 9.43
CA SER A 92 4.99 9.66 9.52
C SER A 92 5.70 10.88 8.94
N ASN A 93 7.02 10.94 9.03
CA ASN A 93 7.81 12.02 8.44
C ASN A 93 7.79 12.04 6.90
N ASP A 94 7.46 10.93 6.27
CA ASP A 94 7.37 10.80 4.81
C ASP A 94 5.94 10.97 4.27
N THR A 95 4.95 11.09 5.13
CA THR A 95 3.52 11.09 4.77
C THR A 95 3.18 12.14 3.71
N ARG A 96 3.60 13.39 3.91
CA ARG A 96 3.22 14.49 3.01
C ARG A 96 3.77 14.31 1.61
N TRP A 97 5.07 14.08 1.48
CA TRP A 97 5.66 13.97 0.17
C TRP A 97 5.23 12.69 -0.56
N MET A 98 5.01 11.58 0.16
CA MET A 98 4.49 10.36 -0.46
C MET A 98 3.01 10.49 -0.87
N ALA A 99 2.20 11.21 -0.11
CA ALA A 99 0.82 11.51 -0.51
C ALA A 99 0.77 12.40 -1.76
N GLU A 100 1.62 13.42 -1.84
CA GLU A 100 1.77 14.25 -3.05
C GLU A 100 2.28 13.42 -4.23
N PHE A 101 3.26 12.55 -4.00
CA PHE A 101 3.82 11.69 -5.02
C PHE A 101 2.77 10.76 -5.63
N ILE A 102 1.98 10.06 -4.81
CA ILE A 102 1.02 9.06 -5.30
C ILE A 102 -0.28 9.65 -5.87
N LYS A 103 -0.60 10.88 -5.53
CA LYS A 103 -1.85 11.54 -5.93
C LYS A 103 -2.15 11.48 -7.43
N PRO A 104 -1.17 11.68 -8.37
CA PRO A 104 -1.44 11.59 -9.81
C PRO A 104 -1.93 10.21 -10.29
N TRP A 105 -1.60 9.14 -9.58
CA TRP A 105 -2.03 7.78 -9.92
C TRP A 105 -3.27 7.32 -9.14
N LEU A 106 -3.82 8.17 -8.28
CA LEU A 106 -5.07 7.88 -7.57
C LEU A 106 -6.26 8.25 -8.46
N LYS A 107 -7.15 7.30 -8.74
CA LYS A 107 -8.38 7.55 -9.49
C LYS A 107 -9.21 8.65 -8.85
N ALA A 108 -10.05 9.31 -9.65
CA ALA A 108 -10.90 10.40 -9.16
C ALA A 108 -11.81 9.99 -7.98
N ASP A 109 -12.30 8.77 -8.01
CA ASP A 109 -13.13 8.15 -6.95
C ASP A 109 -12.32 7.24 -6.02
N GLY A 110 -11.01 7.18 -6.21
CA GLY A 110 -10.10 6.41 -5.35
C GLY A 110 -9.86 7.06 -4.00
N PHE A 111 -9.42 6.28 -3.03
CA PHE A 111 -9.14 6.74 -1.68
C PHE A 111 -7.83 6.22 -1.11
N VAL A 112 -7.33 6.92 -0.10
CA VAL A 112 -6.09 6.59 0.61
C VAL A 112 -6.41 6.08 2.01
N VAL A 113 -5.82 4.97 2.36
CA VAL A 113 -5.83 4.42 3.73
C VAL A 113 -4.52 4.78 4.40
N GLY A 114 -4.58 5.58 5.45
CA GLY A 114 -3.40 5.94 6.25
C GLY A 114 -3.04 4.81 7.21
N ALA A 115 -2.29 3.82 6.76
CA ALA A 115 -1.85 2.67 7.56
C ALA A 115 -0.57 3.00 8.34
N GLN A 116 -0.65 3.98 9.22
CA GLN A 116 0.48 4.55 9.94
C GLN A 116 0.12 4.82 11.39
N ASN A 117 1.11 4.73 12.27
CA ASN A 117 0.96 5.22 13.63
C ASN A 117 1.08 6.76 13.63
N GLY A 118 0.26 7.40 14.46
CA GLY A 118 0.19 8.86 14.57
C GLY A 118 -0.99 9.47 13.81
N MET A 119 -1.19 10.76 14.00
CA MET A 119 -2.32 11.52 13.45
C MET A 119 -1.98 12.06 12.06
N ASN A 120 -1.89 11.19 11.06
CA ASN A 120 -1.49 11.56 9.70
C ASN A 120 -2.67 11.87 8.77
N ASP A 121 -3.90 11.59 9.19
CA ASP A 121 -5.10 11.70 8.34
C ASP A 121 -5.34 13.13 7.85
N ASP A 122 -5.10 14.13 8.69
CA ASP A 122 -5.25 15.53 8.31
C ASP A 122 -4.22 15.95 7.25
N ALA A 123 -2.99 15.45 7.38
CA ALA A 123 -1.95 15.71 6.39
C ALA A 123 -2.31 15.10 5.04
N ILE A 124 -2.78 13.85 5.03
CA ILE A 124 -3.23 13.17 3.81
C ILE A 124 -4.45 13.88 3.22
N ALA A 125 -5.43 14.22 4.05
CA ALA A 125 -6.66 14.88 3.65
C ALA A 125 -6.41 16.25 3.01
N SER A 126 -5.41 16.99 3.48
CA SER A 126 -5.02 18.28 2.89
C SER A 126 -4.51 18.15 1.46
N ILE A 127 -4.06 16.95 1.07
CA ILE A 127 -3.47 16.67 -0.25
C ILE A 127 -4.50 16.03 -1.19
N VAL A 128 -5.19 14.98 -0.74
CA VAL A 128 -6.10 14.20 -1.60
C VAL A 128 -7.58 14.54 -1.40
N GLY A 129 -7.91 15.29 -0.37
CA GLY A 129 -9.30 15.65 0.00
C GLY A 129 -9.83 14.78 1.16
N ARG A 130 -10.60 15.42 2.05
CA ARG A 130 -11.14 14.77 3.28
C ARG A 130 -11.99 13.55 2.97
N ASN A 131 -12.80 13.60 1.93
CA ASN A 131 -13.70 12.51 1.55
C ASN A 131 -12.97 11.30 0.94
N ARG A 132 -11.68 11.38 0.76
CA ARG A 132 -10.83 10.37 0.12
C ARG A 132 -9.81 9.77 1.08
N VAL A 133 -9.96 9.96 2.38
CA VAL A 133 -9.06 9.43 3.40
C VAL A 133 -9.80 8.52 4.35
N VAL A 134 -9.22 7.37 4.60
CA VAL A 134 -9.65 6.42 5.62
C VAL A 134 -8.54 6.25 6.62
N GLY A 135 -8.80 6.57 7.88
CA GLY A 135 -7.88 6.33 8.98
C GLY A 135 -7.78 4.84 9.30
N CYS A 136 -6.59 4.39 9.60
CA CYS A 136 -6.33 3.01 10.00
C CYS A 136 -5.32 3.01 11.16
N VAL A 137 -5.70 2.48 12.29
CA VAL A 137 -4.78 2.26 13.41
C VAL A 137 -4.16 0.88 13.25
N VAL A 138 -2.83 0.84 13.21
CA VAL A 138 -2.08 -0.41 13.11
C VAL A 138 -1.44 -0.71 14.45
N GLU A 139 -1.82 -1.83 15.03
CA GLU A 139 -1.22 -2.36 16.26
C GLU A 139 -0.51 -3.68 15.91
N LEU A 140 0.78 -3.73 16.20
CA LEU A 140 1.59 -4.94 16.09
C LEU A 140 1.84 -5.47 17.50
N GLN A 141 1.33 -6.65 17.79
CA GLN A 141 1.60 -7.37 19.05
C GLN A 141 2.86 -8.24 18.96
#